data_2d96b68e30915aa79bf5b974bf16eb36
#
_entry.id   2d96b68e30915aa79bf5b974bf16eb36
#
_cell.length_a   1.000
_cell.length_b   1.000
_cell.length_c   1.000
_cell.angle_alpha   90.00
_cell.angle_beta   90.00
_cell.angle_gamma   90.00
#
_symmetry.space_group_name_H-M   'P 1'
#
loop_
_entity.id
_entity.type
_entity.pdbx_description
1 polymer ?
#
loop_
_entity_poly.entity_id
_entity_poly.type
_entity_poly.pdbx_seq_one_letter_code
_entity_poly.pdbx_strand_id
1 'polypeptide(L)'
;MRNRILAVLGIIIVYRFMAHIPVPLAQPTQLKQAMNQVLTQNAFGGFLNLLSGGALVSMAIMLVGLSPYITASVVMQMLTKAIPRMEEMSQDGESGRRRINQWTRLLAFPLAILQSIAYIMILRSNLLSGTSVASSMTSTQWLLSVSAMTAGSMIAMWMGEIITEKGIGNGITLMIVVGILSQLPQTLGTIWKAMTTVNGKPFHVFNWFQINGLNHMVTWTVIILAIVSLLILYALVKVNEGQRIINVNYAKRVHGNSQYGGVTSIIPIKLITAGVIPVIFAVAFLALPAFAGQLMVATKWHSDLGRNLILWFQRGSATSGAVTGWAALIYPVSYFLLVIIFTYFYTSIVFNSREIADSLQKQGGFIEQIRPGKQTEKYLKHVVNRLTLFGSIALGLIAVMPFVAEYILSDFGMGTMASSMSIGGTGLIIIVTGALDCIRQLNSRALMVSYDEYK
;
A
#
# COMPACT_ATOMS: atom_id res chain seq x y z
N MET A 1 18.99 11.39 -16.85
CA MET A 1 17.85 10.48 -16.69
C MET A 1 18.27 9.00 -16.70
N ARG A 2 18.93 8.50 -17.77
CA ARG A 2 19.32 7.08 -17.91
C ARG A 2 20.06 6.51 -16.70
N ASN A 3 21.07 7.17 -16.17
CA ASN A 3 21.86 6.68 -15.03
C ASN A 3 21.03 6.56 -13.72
N ARG A 4 20.03 7.42 -13.53
CA ARG A 4 19.13 7.35 -12.36
C ARG A 4 18.18 6.15 -12.45
N ILE A 5 17.61 5.90 -13.63
CA ILE A 5 16.75 4.74 -13.88
C ILE A 5 17.53 3.45 -13.70
N LEU A 6 18.75 3.37 -14.26
CA LEU A 6 19.63 2.20 -14.09
C LEU A 6 19.99 1.95 -12.63
N ALA A 7 20.27 2.99 -11.84
CA ALA A 7 20.55 2.87 -10.41
C ALA A 7 19.33 2.32 -9.66
N VAL A 8 18.12 2.80 -9.96
CA VAL A 8 16.89 2.31 -9.33
C VAL A 8 16.62 0.86 -9.71
N LEU A 9 16.79 0.48 -10.97
CA LEU A 9 16.68 -0.91 -11.42
C LEU A 9 17.69 -1.83 -10.71
N GLY A 10 18.92 -1.37 -10.54
CA GLY A 10 19.95 -2.09 -9.78
C GLY A 10 19.54 -2.34 -8.32
N ILE A 11 19.01 -1.31 -7.64
CA ILE A 11 18.52 -1.45 -6.27
C ILE A 11 17.35 -2.44 -6.18
N ILE A 12 16.42 -2.40 -7.13
CA ILE A 12 15.29 -3.33 -7.20
C ILE A 12 15.77 -4.78 -7.38
N ILE A 13 16.77 -5.02 -8.23
CA ILE A 13 17.34 -6.35 -8.44
C ILE A 13 17.99 -6.85 -7.14
N VAL A 14 18.77 -6.01 -6.45
CA VAL A 14 19.38 -6.37 -5.16
C VAL A 14 18.30 -6.68 -4.11
N TYR A 15 17.25 -5.87 -4.01
CA TYR A 15 16.11 -6.13 -3.13
C TYR A 15 15.47 -7.50 -3.41
N ARG A 16 15.25 -7.82 -4.68
CA ARG A 16 14.69 -9.12 -5.08
C ARG A 16 15.59 -10.28 -4.74
N PHE A 17 16.90 -10.13 -4.93
CA PHE A 17 17.88 -11.14 -4.54
C PHE A 17 17.83 -11.39 -3.02
N MET A 18 17.82 -10.34 -2.20
CA MET A 18 17.73 -10.44 -0.74
C MET A 18 16.42 -11.09 -0.26
N ALA A 19 15.32 -10.93 -1.00
CA ALA A 19 14.04 -11.58 -0.70
C ALA A 19 14.06 -13.13 -0.90
N HIS A 20 15.14 -13.70 -1.42
CA HIS A 20 15.33 -15.14 -1.58
C HIS A 20 16.38 -15.74 -0.63
N ILE A 21 17.08 -14.91 0.16
CA ILE A 21 18.06 -15.39 1.16
C ILE A 21 17.30 -15.88 2.39
N PRO A 22 17.30 -17.19 2.69
CA PRO A 22 16.53 -17.72 3.81
C PRO A 22 17.15 -17.33 5.16
N VAL A 23 16.28 -17.17 6.16
CA VAL A 23 16.69 -16.97 7.55
C VAL A 23 17.18 -18.31 8.12
N PRO A 24 18.25 -18.36 8.94
CA PRO A 24 18.81 -19.60 9.48
C PRO A 24 17.97 -20.17 10.65
N LEU A 25 16.69 -20.50 10.39
CA LEU A 25 15.74 -21.00 11.39
C LEU A 25 15.66 -22.52 11.47
N ALA A 26 15.68 -23.21 10.32
CA ALA A 26 15.54 -24.65 10.20
C ALA A 26 15.85 -25.12 8.76
N GLN A 27 15.71 -26.44 8.50
CA GLN A 27 15.87 -26.96 7.15
C GLN A 27 14.89 -26.29 6.14
N PRO A 28 15.38 -25.68 5.04
CA PRO A 28 14.57 -24.84 4.16
C PRO A 28 13.38 -25.57 3.51
N THR A 29 13.51 -26.88 3.28
CA THR A 29 12.48 -27.69 2.63
C THR A 29 11.25 -27.94 3.52
N GLN A 30 11.47 -28.27 4.78
CA GLN A 30 10.36 -28.51 5.75
C GLN A 30 9.63 -27.21 6.08
N LEU A 31 10.39 -26.13 6.20
CA LEU A 31 9.87 -24.79 6.46
C LEU A 31 8.99 -24.29 5.30
N LYS A 32 9.41 -24.51 4.07
CA LYS A 32 8.65 -24.14 2.86
C LYS A 32 7.35 -24.90 2.70
N GLN A 33 7.32 -26.18 3.05
CA GLN A 33 6.09 -26.98 3.04
C GLN A 33 5.10 -26.50 4.12
N ALA A 34 5.57 -26.29 5.33
CA ALA A 34 4.76 -25.78 6.44
C ALA A 34 4.22 -24.38 6.13
N MET A 35 5.03 -23.52 5.51
CA MET A 35 4.64 -22.15 5.13
C MET A 35 3.58 -22.15 4.02
N ASN A 36 3.68 -23.02 3.03
CA ASN A 36 2.66 -23.15 2.00
C ASN A 36 1.30 -23.56 2.59
N GLN A 37 1.29 -24.41 3.61
CA GLN A 37 0.05 -24.79 4.33
C GLN A 37 -0.57 -23.58 5.06
N VAL A 38 0.23 -22.75 5.73
CA VAL A 38 -0.25 -21.53 6.40
C VAL A 38 -0.75 -20.49 5.41
N LEU A 39 -0.09 -20.33 4.27
CA LEU A 39 -0.51 -19.38 3.23
C LEU A 39 -1.82 -19.78 2.57
N THR A 40 -2.05 -21.10 2.41
CA THR A 40 -3.31 -21.59 1.83
C THR A 40 -4.46 -21.57 2.83
N GLN A 41 -4.18 -21.66 4.12
CA GLN A 41 -5.21 -21.68 5.18
C GLN A 41 -5.49 -20.29 5.77
N ASN A 42 -4.55 -19.34 5.68
CA ASN A 42 -4.67 -18.02 6.31
C ASN A 42 -4.48 -16.88 5.29
N ALA A 43 -5.55 -16.15 5.02
CA ALA A 43 -5.51 -14.97 4.14
C ALA A 43 -4.57 -13.85 4.64
N PHE A 44 -4.33 -13.78 5.96
CA PHE A 44 -3.35 -12.87 6.55
C PHE A 44 -1.92 -13.22 6.12
N GLY A 45 -1.57 -14.51 6.09
CA GLY A 45 -0.28 -14.97 5.55
C GLY A 45 -0.09 -14.56 4.09
N GLY A 46 -1.14 -14.67 3.28
CA GLY A 46 -1.15 -14.20 1.90
C GLY A 46 -0.90 -12.70 1.77
N PHE A 47 -1.53 -11.88 2.60
CA PHE A 47 -1.34 -10.44 2.61
C PHE A 47 0.09 -10.04 3.05
N LEU A 48 0.62 -10.65 4.11
CA LEU A 48 2.00 -10.43 4.53
C LEU A 48 3.00 -10.85 3.46
N ASN A 49 2.75 -11.98 2.79
CA ASN A 49 3.56 -12.42 1.67
C ASN A 49 3.56 -11.41 0.52
N LEU A 50 2.44 -10.74 0.31
CA LEU A 50 2.28 -9.69 -0.70
C LEU A 50 3.10 -8.45 -0.36
N LEU A 51 3.04 -7.97 0.89
CA LEU A 51 3.82 -6.83 1.38
C LEU A 51 5.32 -7.11 1.43
N SER A 52 5.70 -8.35 1.74
CA SER A 52 7.10 -8.77 1.78
C SER A 52 7.67 -9.16 0.40
N GLY A 53 6.85 -9.09 -0.67
CA GLY A 53 7.28 -9.44 -2.02
C GLY A 53 7.60 -10.93 -2.22
N GLY A 54 6.90 -11.83 -1.51
CA GLY A 54 7.14 -13.28 -1.58
C GLY A 54 8.17 -13.80 -0.58
N ALA A 55 8.76 -12.93 0.25
CA ALA A 55 9.76 -13.31 1.24
C ALA A 55 9.22 -14.24 2.33
N LEU A 56 7.89 -14.27 2.54
CA LEU A 56 7.26 -15.17 3.49
C LEU A 56 7.38 -16.64 3.04
N VAL A 57 7.15 -16.92 1.77
CA VAL A 57 7.26 -18.29 1.20
C VAL A 57 8.68 -18.82 1.28
N SER A 58 9.66 -17.96 1.04
CA SER A 58 11.08 -18.29 1.11
C SER A 58 11.66 -18.18 2.52
N MET A 59 10.87 -17.72 3.52
CA MET A 59 11.36 -17.39 4.86
C MET A 59 12.63 -16.54 4.79
N ALA A 60 12.61 -15.53 3.95
CA ALA A 60 13.77 -14.71 3.68
C ALA A 60 14.05 -13.71 4.81
N ILE A 61 15.27 -13.17 4.85
CA ILE A 61 15.64 -12.08 5.74
C ILE A 61 14.78 -10.83 5.56
N MET A 62 14.17 -10.68 4.38
CA MET A 62 13.20 -9.62 4.05
C MET A 62 11.76 -9.93 4.50
N LEU A 63 11.55 -10.93 5.38
CA LEU A 63 10.21 -11.37 5.81
C LEU A 63 9.39 -10.22 6.41
N VAL A 64 9.98 -9.43 7.28
CA VAL A 64 9.34 -8.26 7.90
C VAL A 64 9.19 -7.11 6.90
N GLY A 65 10.08 -7.04 5.92
CA GLY A 65 10.04 -6.08 4.82
C GLY A 65 9.97 -4.63 5.28
N LEU A 66 9.11 -3.85 4.60
CA LEU A 66 8.91 -2.42 4.86
C LEU A 66 7.84 -2.13 5.94
N SER A 67 7.18 -3.16 6.48
CA SER A 67 6.07 -3.00 7.44
C SER A 67 6.44 -2.14 8.67
N PRO A 68 7.58 -2.32 9.36
CA PRO A 68 7.95 -1.49 10.51
C PRO A 68 8.11 -0.02 10.15
N TYR A 69 8.68 0.26 8.99
CA TYR A 69 8.87 1.63 8.52
C TYR A 69 7.53 2.29 8.16
N ILE A 70 6.62 1.57 7.50
CA ILE A 70 5.28 2.08 7.19
C ILE A 70 4.56 2.42 8.49
N THR A 71 4.57 1.51 9.47
CA THR A 71 3.96 1.74 10.78
C THR A 71 4.58 2.93 11.50
N ALA A 72 5.92 3.03 11.53
CA ALA A 72 6.63 4.16 12.11
C ALA A 72 6.27 5.48 11.41
N SER A 73 6.18 5.48 10.09
CA SER A 73 5.81 6.66 9.30
C SER A 73 4.38 7.13 9.60
N VAL A 74 3.42 6.21 9.73
CA VAL A 74 2.05 6.52 10.13
C VAL A 74 2.02 7.16 11.52
N VAL A 75 2.68 6.53 12.49
CA VAL A 75 2.74 7.03 13.88
C VAL A 75 3.38 8.41 13.92
N MET A 76 4.51 8.61 13.24
CA MET A 76 5.20 9.91 13.20
C MET A 76 4.37 11.00 12.53
N GLN A 77 3.65 10.70 11.46
CA GLN A 77 2.76 11.67 10.79
C GLN A 77 1.58 12.04 11.69
N MET A 78 1.02 11.08 12.43
CA MET A 78 -0.01 11.35 13.43
C MET A 78 0.52 12.23 14.57
N LEU A 79 1.71 11.90 15.10
CA LEU A 79 2.36 12.69 16.16
C LEU A 79 2.70 14.12 15.69
N THR A 80 3.11 14.29 14.44
CA THR A 80 3.40 15.60 13.85
C THR A 80 2.17 16.53 13.87
N LYS A 81 0.97 15.97 13.73
CA LYS A 81 -0.27 16.74 13.83
C LYS A 81 -0.81 16.86 15.24
N ALA A 82 -0.56 15.89 16.12
CA ALA A 82 -1.03 15.89 17.50
C ALA A 82 -0.20 16.79 18.43
N ILE A 83 1.10 16.94 18.14
CA ILE A 83 2.04 17.68 18.99
C ILE A 83 2.42 19.00 18.31
N PRO A 84 2.05 20.19 18.87
CA PRO A 84 2.32 21.50 18.24
C PRO A 84 3.80 21.74 17.91
N ARG A 85 4.72 21.32 18.77
CA ARG A 85 6.18 21.42 18.53
C ARG A 85 6.63 20.66 17.29
N MET A 86 6.02 19.50 17.03
CA MET A 86 6.35 18.70 15.84
C MET A 86 5.71 19.29 14.59
N GLU A 87 4.55 19.92 14.72
CA GLU A 87 3.90 20.65 13.63
C GLU A 87 4.75 21.86 13.20
N GLU A 88 5.22 22.68 14.16
CA GLU A 88 6.17 23.77 13.89
C GLU A 88 7.42 23.27 13.21
N MET A 89 8.03 22.18 13.72
CA MET A 89 9.21 21.58 13.10
C MET A 89 8.93 21.13 11.65
N SER A 90 7.74 20.63 11.35
CA SER A 90 7.39 20.22 9.98
C SER A 90 7.29 21.40 9.01
N GLN A 91 7.02 22.61 9.53
CA GLN A 91 6.92 23.86 8.78
C GLN A 91 8.28 24.54 8.59
N ASP A 92 9.34 24.13 9.29
CA ASP A 92 10.71 24.64 9.18
C ASP A 92 11.42 24.28 7.85
N GLY A 93 10.64 23.88 6.84
CA GLY A 93 11.15 23.56 5.51
C GLY A 93 11.90 22.23 5.45
N GLU A 94 13.01 22.20 4.71
CA GLU A 94 13.74 20.94 4.45
C GLU A 94 14.46 20.40 5.69
N SER A 95 14.96 21.28 6.56
CA SER A 95 15.64 20.91 7.80
C SER A 95 14.72 20.19 8.77
N GLY A 96 13.49 20.70 8.94
CA GLY A 96 12.49 20.09 9.79
C GLY A 96 12.02 18.72 9.27
N ARG A 97 11.78 18.61 7.97
CA ARG A 97 11.43 17.33 7.32
C ARG A 97 12.52 16.29 7.49
N ARG A 98 13.81 16.67 7.38
CA ARG A 98 14.94 15.75 7.62
C ARG A 98 14.95 15.23 9.06
N ARG A 99 14.68 16.07 10.06
CA ARG A 99 14.57 15.65 11.47
C ARG A 99 13.42 14.66 11.68
N ILE A 100 12.24 14.93 11.13
CA ILE A 100 11.09 14.03 11.23
C ILE A 100 11.42 12.68 10.61
N ASN A 101 12.06 12.66 9.44
CA ASN A 101 12.51 11.40 8.81
C ASN A 101 13.53 10.65 9.69
N GLN A 102 14.46 11.33 10.36
CA GLN A 102 15.37 10.69 11.30
C GLN A 102 14.64 10.04 12.48
N TRP A 103 13.65 10.73 13.07
CA TRP A 103 12.81 10.16 14.12
C TRP A 103 12.01 8.96 13.64
N THR A 104 11.50 9.01 12.42
CA THR A 104 10.80 7.87 11.80
C THR A 104 11.71 6.65 11.67
N ARG A 105 12.96 6.83 11.23
CA ARG A 105 13.96 5.76 11.15
C ARG A 105 14.28 5.18 12.52
N LEU A 106 14.48 6.05 13.52
CA LEU A 106 14.75 5.63 14.88
C LEU A 106 13.60 4.81 15.47
N LEU A 107 12.35 5.21 15.21
CA LEU A 107 11.16 4.49 15.63
C LEU A 107 10.97 3.17 14.87
N ALA A 108 11.36 3.11 13.61
CA ALA A 108 11.25 1.90 12.79
C ALA A 108 12.15 0.76 13.31
N PHE A 109 13.29 1.07 13.91
CA PHE A 109 14.23 0.06 14.42
C PHE A 109 13.64 -0.80 15.57
N PRO A 110 13.14 -0.25 16.70
CA PRO A 110 12.51 -1.05 17.74
C PRO A 110 11.24 -1.76 17.25
N LEU A 111 10.48 -1.15 16.35
CA LEU A 111 9.31 -1.80 15.73
C LEU A 111 9.74 -3.00 14.88
N ALA A 112 10.85 -2.91 14.15
CA ALA A 112 11.38 -4.04 13.38
C ALA A 112 11.80 -5.21 14.29
N ILE A 113 12.42 -4.93 15.44
CA ILE A 113 12.75 -5.96 16.43
C ILE A 113 11.48 -6.62 16.98
N LEU A 114 10.51 -5.81 17.42
CA LEU A 114 9.25 -6.32 17.97
C LEU A 114 8.49 -7.18 16.95
N GLN A 115 8.40 -6.72 15.69
CA GLN A 115 7.74 -7.47 14.64
C GLN A 115 8.51 -8.76 14.30
N SER A 116 9.84 -8.74 14.26
CA SER A 116 10.68 -9.93 14.02
C SER A 116 10.45 -11.00 15.09
N ILE A 117 10.45 -10.60 16.36
CA ILE A 117 10.17 -11.49 17.51
C ILE A 117 8.76 -12.11 17.37
N ALA A 118 7.80 -11.26 17.08
CA ALA A 118 6.42 -11.67 16.95
C ALA A 118 6.20 -12.64 15.80
N TYR A 119 6.81 -12.40 14.63
CA TYR A 119 6.75 -13.34 13.51
C TYR A 119 7.31 -14.70 13.86
N ILE A 120 8.46 -14.77 14.54
CA ILE A 120 9.03 -16.03 14.96
C ILE A 120 8.13 -16.75 15.98
N MET A 121 7.51 -16.01 16.93
CA MET A 121 6.56 -16.58 17.88
C MET A 121 5.32 -17.15 17.19
N ILE A 122 4.75 -16.42 16.22
CA ILE A 122 3.60 -16.84 15.43
C ILE A 122 3.95 -18.08 14.61
N LEU A 123 5.11 -18.11 13.99
CA LEU A 123 5.61 -19.28 13.27
C LEU A 123 5.73 -20.49 14.19
N ARG A 124 6.32 -20.28 15.37
CA ARG A 124 6.46 -21.34 16.37
C ARG A 124 5.12 -21.88 16.86
N SER A 125 4.13 -21.03 17.12
CA SER A 125 2.82 -21.45 17.63
C SER A 125 1.95 -22.16 16.58
N ASN A 126 1.98 -21.71 15.32
CA ASN A 126 1.09 -22.20 14.27
C ASN A 126 1.71 -23.35 13.43
N LEU A 127 3.03 -23.31 13.21
CA LEU A 127 3.70 -24.26 12.33
C LEU A 127 4.37 -25.41 13.05
N LEU A 128 4.77 -25.19 14.28
CA LEU A 128 5.65 -26.09 14.99
C LEU A 128 4.95 -26.88 16.10
N SER A 129 3.66 -26.58 16.36
CA SER A 129 2.88 -27.33 17.39
C SER A 129 2.65 -28.81 17.05
N GLY A 130 2.99 -29.26 15.84
CA GLY A 130 2.88 -30.67 15.41
C GLY A 130 4.16 -31.28 14.82
N THR A 131 5.28 -30.55 14.75
CA THR A 131 6.52 -31.03 14.13
C THR A 131 7.72 -30.95 15.09
N SER A 132 8.65 -31.92 14.95
CA SER A 132 9.89 -32.01 15.74
C SER A 132 10.83 -30.80 15.59
N VAL A 133 10.54 -29.88 14.70
CA VAL A 133 11.32 -28.67 14.39
C VAL A 133 11.19 -27.61 15.49
N ALA A 134 10.05 -27.56 16.21
CA ALA A 134 9.82 -26.58 17.30
C ALA A 134 10.70 -26.79 18.51
N SER A 135 11.03 -28.03 18.78
CA SER A 135 11.82 -28.42 19.98
C SER A 135 13.33 -28.28 19.80
N SER A 136 13.82 -28.07 18.56
CA SER A 136 15.24 -28.07 18.22
C SER A 136 15.86 -26.67 18.04
N MET A 137 15.08 -25.59 18.19
CA MET A 137 15.63 -24.23 18.05
C MET A 137 16.50 -23.83 19.23
N THR A 138 17.77 -23.64 18.95
CA THR A 138 18.74 -23.12 19.93
C THR A 138 18.52 -21.62 20.15
N SER A 139 18.76 -21.11 21.36
CA SER A 139 18.66 -19.68 21.70
C SER A 139 19.50 -18.79 20.77
N THR A 140 20.65 -19.28 20.31
CA THR A 140 21.53 -18.61 19.34
C THR A 140 20.86 -18.47 17.95
N GLN A 141 20.19 -19.51 17.48
CA GLN A 141 19.45 -19.46 16.19
C GLN A 141 18.29 -18.47 16.24
N TRP A 142 17.60 -18.43 17.38
CA TRP A 142 16.53 -17.48 17.61
C TRP A 142 17.03 -16.03 17.54
N LEU A 143 18.09 -15.70 18.27
CA LEU A 143 18.71 -14.37 18.27
C LEU A 143 19.24 -13.98 16.89
N LEU A 144 19.91 -14.91 16.21
CA LEU A 144 20.45 -14.71 14.87
C LEU A 144 19.33 -14.46 13.85
N SER A 145 18.19 -15.14 13.99
CA SER A 145 17.03 -14.95 13.11
C SER A 145 16.36 -13.60 13.32
N VAL A 146 16.16 -13.17 14.58
CA VAL A 146 15.64 -11.83 14.90
C VAL A 146 16.56 -10.75 14.35
N SER A 147 17.86 -10.87 14.58
CA SER A 147 18.81 -9.87 14.09
C SER A 147 18.89 -9.83 12.56
N ALA A 148 18.85 -10.97 11.89
CA ALA A 148 18.85 -11.05 10.42
C ALA A 148 17.58 -10.42 9.81
N MET A 149 16.40 -10.70 10.37
CA MET A 149 15.14 -10.12 9.90
C MET A 149 15.07 -8.61 10.16
N THR A 150 15.56 -8.16 11.31
CA THR A 150 15.64 -6.73 11.63
C THR A 150 16.60 -6.01 10.68
N ALA A 151 17.78 -6.58 10.44
CA ALA A 151 18.76 -6.04 9.50
C ALA A 151 18.16 -5.97 8.08
N GLY A 152 17.47 -7.03 7.63
CA GLY A 152 16.79 -7.06 6.34
C GLY A 152 15.76 -5.93 6.19
N SER A 153 14.94 -5.70 7.22
CA SER A 153 13.96 -4.60 7.23
C SER A 153 14.63 -3.22 7.16
N MET A 154 15.71 -3.01 7.90
CA MET A 154 16.46 -1.74 7.87
C MET A 154 17.14 -1.49 6.52
N ILE A 155 17.68 -2.54 5.88
CA ILE A 155 18.22 -2.45 4.53
C ILE A 155 17.12 -2.13 3.52
N ALA A 156 15.96 -2.77 3.62
CA ALA A 156 14.81 -2.47 2.75
C ALA A 156 14.37 -1.00 2.87
N MET A 157 14.30 -0.48 4.09
CA MET A 157 14.00 0.94 4.34
C MET A 157 15.05 1.84 3.67
N TRP A 158 16.33 1.58 3.88
CA TRP A 158 17.41 2.37 3.29
C TRP A 158 17.38 2.34 1.75
N MET A 159 17.13 1.18 1.14
CA MET A 159 16.92 1.07 -0.30
C MET A 159 15.77 1.94 -0.81
N GLY A 160 14.62 1.93 -0.09
CA GLY A 160 13.48 2.78 -0.43
C GLY A 160 13.81 4.27 -0.39
N GLU A 161 14.60 4.70 0.58
CA GLU A 161 15.06 6.09 0.69
C GLU A 161 16.01 6.48 -0.44
N ILE A 162 16.98 5.63 -0.78
CA ILE A 162 17.89 5.91 -1.92
C ILE A 162 17.09 6.07 -3.22
N ILE A 163 16.07 5.24 -3.45
CA ILE A 163 15.19 5.36 -4.62
C ILE A 163 14.49 6.72 -4.60
N THR A 164 13.97 7.14 -3.44
CA THR A 164 13.30 8.44 -3.29
C THR A 164 14.27 9.61 -3.54
N GLU A 165 15.50 9.54 -3.05
CA GLU A 165 16.53 10.55 -3.30
C GLU A 165 16.93 10.63 -4.77
N LYS A 166 16.98 9.50 -5.50
CA LYS A 166 17.20 9.51 -6.96
C LYS A 166 16.04 10.15 -7.73
N GLY A 167 14.87 10.28 -7.07
CA GLY A 167 13.74 11.08 -7.53
C GLY A 167 12.92 10.46 -8.63
N ILE A 168 12.78 9.15 -8.62
CA ILE A 168 11.88 8.39 -9.49
C ILE A 168 10.68 7.92 -8.65
N GLY A 169 9.90 8.86 -8.14
CA GLY A 169 8.74 8.54 -7.32
C GLY A 169 9.06 8.34 -5.83
N ASN A 170 8.06 7.88 -5.08
CA ASN A 170 8.25 7.44 -3.71
C ASN A 170 8.85 6.03 -3.72
N GLY A 171 10.10 5.88 -3.28
CA GLY A 171 10.83 4.62 -3.33
C GLY A 171 10.17 3.50 -2.54
N ILE A 172 9.52 3.81 -1.42
CA ILE A 172 8.80 2.83 -0.59
C ILE A 172 7.60 2.28 -1.36
N THR A 173 6.81 3.16 -1.96
CA THR A 173 5.67 2.75 -2.81
C THR A 173 6.15 1.90 -3.98
N LEU A 174 7.26 2.29 -4.62
CA LEU A 174 7.83 1.56 -5.74
C LEU A 174 8.31 0.16 -5.32
N MET A 175 8.95 0.03 -4.16
CA MET A 175 9.37 -1.28 -3.64
C MET A 175 8.17 -2.19 -3.32
N ILE A 176 7.08 -1.63 -2.77
CA ILE A 176 5.84 -2.39 -2.53
C ILE A 176 5.25 -2.85 -3.86
N VAL A 177 5.17 -1.97 -4.85
CA VAL A 177 4.69 -2.30 -6.20
C VAL A 177 5.51 -3.43 -6.81
N VAL A 178 6.84 -3.37 -6.74
CA VAL A 178 7.73 -4.43 -7.23
C VAL A 178 7.50 -5.74 -6.47
N GLY A 179 7.29 -5.67 -5.16
CA GLY A 179 6.95 -6.82 -4.33
C GLY A 179 5.68 -7.52 -4.81
N ILE A 180 4.63 -6.74 -5.09
CA ILE A 180 3.35 -7.26 -5.58
C ILE A 180 3.48 -7.83 -7.00
N LEU A 181 4.11 -7.09 -7.92
CA LEU A 181 4.35 -7.53 -9.30
C LEU A 181 5.12 -8.85 -9.38
N SER A 182 6.05 -9.06 -8.48
CA SER A 182 6.85 -10.28 -8.45
C SER A 182 6.07 -11.55 -8.13
N GLN A 183 4.89 -11.43 -7.54
CA GLN A 183 4.01 -12.56 -7.22
C GLN A 183 3.00 -12.84 -8.34
N LEU A 184 2.80 -11.92 -9.30
CA LEU A 184 1.86 -12.10 -10.41
C LEU A 184 2.08 -13.40 -11.18
N PRO A 185 3.32 -13.80 -11.54
CA PRO A 185 3.53 -15.05 -12.27
C PRO A 185 3.07 -16.27 -11.48
N GLN A 186 3.30 -16.29 -10.17
CA GLN A 186 2.87 -17.37 -9.29
C GLN A 186 1.34 -17.41 -9.17
N THR A 187 0.69 -16.26 -9.02
CA THR A 187 -0.76 -16.14 -8.96
C THR A 187 -1.41 -16.59 -10.26
N LEU A 188 -0.87 -16.15 -11.41
CA LEU A 188 -1.32 -16.60 -12.72
C LEU A 188 -1.14 -18.11 -12.91
N GLY A 189 -0.03 -18.66 -12.43
CA GLY A 189 0.23 -20.11 -12.45
C GLY A 189 -0.77 -20.91 -11.60
N THR A 190 -1.18 -20.41 -10.43
CA THR A 190 -2.21 -21.05 -9.59
C THR A 190 -3.58 -21.00 -10.26
N ILE A 191 -3.94 -19.85 -10.84
CA ILE A 191 -5.19 -19.69 -11.60
C ILE A 191 -5.22 -20.66 -12.80
N TRP A 192 -4.13 -20.72 -13.56
CA TRP A 192 -4.03 -21.64 -14.69
C TRP A 192 -4.17 -23.11 -14.28
N LYS A 193 -3.48 -23.52 -13.23
CA LYS A 193 -3.62 -24.87 -12.67
C LYS A 193 -5.06 -25.17 -12.25
N ALA A 194 -5.73 -24.23 -11.60
CA ALA A 194 -7.10 -24.40 -11.17
C ALA A 194 -8.08 -24.48 -12.35
N MET A 195 -7.84 -23.75 -13.44
CA MET A 195 -8.62 -23.86 -14.68
C MET A 195 -8.45 -25.21 -15.37
N THR A 196 -7.24 -25.79 -15.30
CA THR A 196 -6.89 -27.05 -15.99
C THR A 196 -7.07 -28.30 -15.15
N THR A 197 -7.45 -28.18 -13.86
CA THR A 197 -7.69 -29.34 -12.99
C THR A 197 -8.93 -30.11 -13.49
N VAL A 198 -8.70 -31.34 -13.90
CA VAL A 198 -9.64 -32.22 -14.63
C VAL A 198 -10.67 -32.80 -13.65
N ASN A 199 -11.75 -32.09 -13.35
CA ASN A 199 -12.96 -32.68 -12.75
C ASN A 199 -14.25 -31.92 -13.16
N GLY A 200 -14.24 -31.20 -14.28
CA GLY A 200 -15.36 -30.41 -14.76
C GLY A 200 -15.77 -30.71 -16.21
N LYS A 201 -16.98 -30.33 -16.55
CA LYS A 201 -17.46 -30.36 -17.93
C LYS A 201 -16.56 -29.47 -18.81
N PRO A 202 -16.24 -29.87 -20.07
CA PRO A 202 -15.39 -29.08 -20.94
C PRO A 202 -15.94 -27.67 -21.16
N PHE A 203 -15.06 -26.69 -21.30
CA PHE A 203 -15.41 -25.30 -21.51
C PHE A 203 -15.91 -25.06 -22.95
N HIS A 204 -17.14 -24.55 -23.09
CA HIS A 204 -17.74 -24.19 -24.36
C HIS A 204 -17.73 -22.67 -24.52
N VAL A 205 -17.07 -22.18 -25.56
CA VAL A 205 -17.08 -20.76 -25.93
C VAL A 205 -18.23 -20.55 -26.92
N PHE A 206 -19.28 -19.85 -26.51
CA PHE A 206 -20.47 -19.54 -27.33
C PHE A 206 -21.04 -20.76 -28.11
N ASN A 207 -20.87 -21.97 -27.60
CA ASN A 207 -21.25 -23.22 -28.27
C ASN A 207 -20.54 -23.49 -29.62
N TRP A 208 -19.54 -22.70 -30.00
CA TRP A 208 -18.79 -22.83 -31.25
C TRP A 208 -17.50 -23.61 -31.09
N PHE A 209 -16.81 -23.42 -29.98
CA PHE A 209 -15.54 -24.09 -29.71
C PHE A 209 -15.59 -24.81 -28.36
N GLN A 210 -15.17 -26.09 -28.40
CA GLN A 210 -15.02 -26.92 -27.22
C GLN A 210 -13.53 -27.00 -26.87
N ILE A 211 -13.15 -26.48 -25.70
CA ILE A 211 -11.77 -26.57 -25.21
C ILE A 211 -11.76 -27.68 -24.15
N ASN A 212 -11.16 -28.82 -24.49
CA ASN A 212 -10.98 -29.95 -23.59
C ASN A 212 -9.92 -29.61 -22.54
N GLY A 213 -10.16 -29.96 -21.29
CA GLY A 213 -9.22 -29.77 -20.19
C GLY A 213 -9.42 -28.49 -19.36
N LEU A 214 -10.41 -27.62 -19.66
CA LEU A 214 -10.75 -26.48 -18.83
C LEU A 214 -12.04 -26.73 -18.04
N ASN A 215 -12.04 -26.41 -16.75
CA ASN A 215 -13.23 -26.47 -15.92
C ASN A 215 -14.14 -25.26 -16.24
N HIS A 216 -15.33 -25.54 -16.77
CA HIS A 216 -16.29 -24.55 -17.21
C HIS A 216 -16.63 -23.51 -16.12
N MET A 217 -16.90 -23.95 -14.90
CA MET A 217 -17.31 -23.08 -13.81
C MET A 217 -16.18 -22.16 -13.35
N VAL A 218 -14.97 -22.71 -13.24
CA VAL A 218 -13.76 -21.96 -12.86
C VAL A 218 -13.38 -20.93 -13.92
N THR A 219 -13.45 -21.31 -15.19
CA THR A 219 -13.08 -20.43 -16.30
C THR A 219 -14.00 -19.23 -16.40
N TRP A 220 -15.33 -19.41 -16.29
CA TRP A 220 -16.28 -18.29 -16.25
C TRP A 220 -16.04 -17.38 -15.06
N THR A 221 -15.75 -17.94 -13.90
CA THR A 221 -15.41 -17.15 -12.71
C THR A 221 -14.17 -16.28 -12.93
N VAL A 222 -13.12 -16.84 -13.52
CA VAL A 222 -11.90 -16.09 -13.85
C VAL A 222 -12.18 -14.97 -14.84
N ILE A 223 -13.00 -15.21 -15.87
CA ILE A 223 -13.40 -14.19 -16.86
C ILE A 223 -14.18 -13.06 -16.19
N ILE A 224 -15.18 -13.38 -15.37
CA ILE A 224 -15.96 -12.38 -14.64
C ILE A 224 -15.06 -11.54 -13.74
N LEU A 225 -14.16 -12.17 -12.98
CA LEU A 225 -13.21 -11.47 -12.12
C LEU A 225 -12.24 -10.58 -12.90
N ALA A 226 -11.76 -11.04 -14.06
CA ALA A 226 -10.94 -10.21 -14.93
C ALA A 226 -11.69 -8.97 -15.41
N ILE A 227 -12.97 -9.09 -15.80
CA ILE A 227 -13.80 -7.96 -16.20
C ILE A 227 -14.02 -7.01 -15.01
N VAL A 228 -14.35 -7.54 -13.83
CA VAL A 228 -14.53 -6.72 -12.62
C VAL A 228 -13.24 -5.99 -12.25
N SER A 229 -12.08 -6.66 -12.32
CA SER A 229 -10.79 -6.03 -12.04
C SER A 229 -10.46 -4.91 -13.03
N LEU A 230 -10.78 -5.06 -14.31
CA LEU A 230 -10.64 -4.01 -15.33
C LEU A 230 -11.58 -2.82 -15.07
N LEU A 231 -12.83 -3.07 -14.65
CA LEU A 231 -13.76 -2.02 -14.26
C LEU A 231 -13.27 -1.23 -13.05
N ILE A 232 -12.76 -1.93 -12.01
CA ILE A 232 -12.16 -1.30 -10.83
C ILE A 232 -10.95 -0.45 -11.23
N LEU A 233 -10.09 -0.98 -12.10
CA LEU A 233 -8.92 -0.27 -12.62
C LEU A 233 -9.33 1.00 -13.39
N TYR A 234 -10.32 0.90 -14.28
CA TYR A 234 -10.83 2.05 -15.03
C TYR A 234 -11.40 3.12 -14.09
N ALA A 235 -12.24 2.73 -13.12
CA ALA A 235 -12.78 3.64 -12.13
C ALA A 235 -11.68 4.33 -11.31
N LEU A 236 -10.67 3.56 -10.87
CA LEU A 236 -9.54 4.07 -10.11
C LEU A 236 -8.73 5.11 -10.89
N VAL A 237 -8.41 4.83 -12.17
CA VAL A 237 -7.69 5.77 -13.02
C VAL A 237 -8.50 7.06 -13.20
N LYS A 238 -9.79 6.95 -13.50
CA LYS A 238 -10.68 8.12 -13.66
C LYS A 238 -10.76 8.97 -12.39
N VAL A 239 -10.88 8.35 -11.23
CA VAL A 239 -10.94 9.06 -9.94
C VAL A 239 -9.58 9.71 -9.61
N ASN A 240 -8.47 9.02 -9.91
CA ASN A 240 -7.12 9.54 -9.64
C ASN A 240 -6.69 10.66 -10.61
N GLU A 241 -7.20 10.64 -11.85
CA GLU A 241 -6.96 11.71 -12.83
C GLU A 241 -7.92 12.89 -12.70
N GLY A 242 -9.02 12.71 -11.97
CA GLY A 242 -9.99 13.76 -11.71
C GLY A 242 -9.32 14.96 -11.03
N GLN A 243 -9.46 16.14 -11.64
CA GLN A 243 -8.91 17.39 -11.11
C GLN A 243 -9.85 18.56 -11.32
N ARG A 244 -9.84 19.50 -10.36
CA ARG A 244 -10.51 20.79 -10.51
C ARG A 244 -9.48 21.86 -10.82
N ILE A 245 -9.65 22.56 -11.92
CA ILE A 245 -8.82 23.66 -12.35
C ILE A 245 -9.32 24.95 -11.72
N ILE A 246 -8.43 25.70 -11.05
CA ILE A 246 -8.69 27.03 -10.53
C ILE A 246 -7.85 28.01 -11.34
N ASN A 247 -8.49 28.98 -11.97
CA ASN A 247 -7.82 30.03 -12.71
C ASN A 247 -7.28 31.09 -11.74
N VAL A 248 -6.01 31.47 -11.94
CA VAL A 248 -5.33 32.52 -11.19
C VAL A 248 -4.87 33.57 -12.17
N ASN A 249 -5.27 34.81 -11.94
CA ASN A 249 -4.86 35.97 -12.74
C ASN A 249 -3.74 36.71 -12.04
N TYR A 250 -2.68 37.02 -12.76
CA TYR A 250 -1.59 37.86 -12.27
C TYR A 250 -1.77 39.30 -12.74
N ALA A 251 -1.57 40.26 -11.83
CA ALA A 251 -1.69 41.67 -12.14
C ALA A 251 -0.70 42.08 -13.20
N LYS A 252 -1.15 42.89 -14.16
CA LYS A 252 -0.25 43.52 -15.14
C LYS A 252 0.64 44.55 -14.43
N ARG A 253 1.95 44.46 -14.64
CA ARG A 253 2.91 45.45 -14.18
C ARG A 253 3.30 46.34 -15.37
N VAL A 254 3.16 47.66 -15.22
CA VAL A 254 3.62 48.63 -16.22
C VAL A 254 4.99 49.13 -15.76
N HIS A 255 5.99 48.98 -16.58
CA HIS A 255 7.32 49.54 -16.37
C HIS A 255 7.70 50.42 -17.58
N GLY A 256 7.59 51.73 -17.38
CA GLY A 256 7.75 52.69 -18.49
C GLY A 256 6.60 52.53 -19.51
N ASN A 257 6.97 52.44 -20.79
CA ASN A 257 6.03 52.31 -21.92
C ASN A 257 5.70 50.83 -22.26
N SER A 258 6.23 49.87 -21.50
CA SER A 258 6.04 48.44 -21.73
C SER A 258 5.13 47.79 -20.62
N GLN A 259 4.13 47.05 -21.05
CA GLN A 259 3.27 46.27 -20.16
C GLN A 259 3.80 44.85 -20.04
N TYR A 260 4.18 44.44 -18.83
CA TYR A 260 4.60 43.10 -18.50
C TYR A 260 3.57 42.41 -17.58
N GLY A 261 3.27 41.15 -17.83
CA GLY A 261 2.33 40.34 -17.01
C GLY A 261 0.90 40.31 -17.60
N GLY A 262 -0.06 39.97 -16.75
CA GLY A 262 -1.44 39.69 -17.20
C GLY A 262 -1.60 38.28 -17.76
N VAL A 263 -0.72 37.34 -17.32
CA VAL A 263 -0.81 35.91 -17.66
C VAL A 263 -1.81 35.24 -16.73
N THR A 264 -2.73 34.51 -17.30
CA THR A 264 -3.60 33.60 -16.58
C THR A 264 -2.84 32.29 -16.35
N SER A 265 -2.69 31.89 -15.10
CA SER A 265 -2.16 30.58 -14.71
C SER A 265 -3.26 29.70 -14.13
N ILE A 266 -3.03 28.42 -14.05
CA ILE A 266 -3.98 27.45 -13.52
C ILE A 266 -3.39 26.69 -12.33
N ILE A 267 -4.20 26.48 -11.29
CA ILE A 267 -3.87 25.60 -10.18
C ILE A 267 -4.75 24.35 -10.30
N PRO A 268 -4.19 23.20 -10.74
CA PRO A 268 -4.94 21.95 -10.79
C PRO A 268 -4.99 21.32 -9.38
N ILE A 269 -6.18 21.21 -8.78
CA ILE A 269 -6.41 20.51 -7.52
C ILE A 269 -6.98 19.13 -7.85
N LYS A 270 -6.24 18.08 -7.52
CA LYS A 270 -6.66 16.70 -7.75
C LYS A 270 -7.78 16.29 -6.81
N LEU A 271 -8.66 15.40 -7.28
CA LEU A 271 -9.71 14.79 -6.46
C LEU A 271 -9.11 13.95 -5.31
N ILE A 272 -8.03 13.20 -5.61
CA ILE A 272 -7.23 12.47 -4.63
C ILE A 272 -5.83 13.10 -4.60
N THR A 273 -5.65 14.11 -3.75
CA THR A 273 -4.33 14.74 -3.53
C THR A 273 -3.39 13.83 -2.74
N ALA A 274 -3.95 12.93 -1.96
CA ALA A 274 -3.23 12.02 -1.07
C ALA A 274 -2.60 10.80 -1.79
N GLY A 275 -2.95 10.52 -3.05
CA GLY A 275 -2.44 9.35 -3.79
C GLY A 275 -2.82 8.01 -3.16
N VAL A 276 -1.89 7.04 -3.20
CA VAL A 276 -2.08 5.67 -2.67
C VAL A 276 -1.81 5.55 -1.16
N ILE A 277 -1.13 6.51 -0.58
CA ILE A 277 -0.63 6.44 0.81
C ILE A 277 -1.74 6.17 1.84
N PRO A 278 -2.93 6.79 1.77
CA PRO A 278 -4.03 6.49 2.69
C PRO A 278 -4.48 5.03 2.69
N VAL A 279 -4.47 4.40 1.53
CA VAL A 279 -4.85 2.98 1.38
C VAL A 279 -3.82 2.08 2.07
N ILE A 280 -2.53 2.35 1.86
CA ILE A 280 -1.43 1.62 2.50
C ILE A 280 -1.51 1.78 4.03
N PHE A 281 -1.78 2.99 4.51
CA PHE A 281 -1.92 3.28 5.94
C PHE A 281 -3.12 2.58 6.57
N ALA A 282 -4.27 2.58 5.89
CA ALA A 282 -5.46 1.90 6.36
C ALA A 282 -5.21 0.38 6.54
N VAL A 283 -4.55 -0.24 5.57
CA VAL A 283 -4.18 -1.66 5.66
C VAL A 283 -3.16 -1.91 6.78
N ALA A 284 -2.13 -1.09 6.89
CA ALA A 284 -1.12 -1.21 7.94
C ALA A 284 -1.75 -1.05 9.35
N PHE A 285 -2.69 -0.11 9.49
CA PHE A 285 -3.39 0.12 10.76
C PHE A 285 -4.32 -1.04 11.14
N LEU A 286 -5.05 -1.61 10.16
CA LEU A 286 -5.89 -2.79 10.38
C LEU A 286 -5.07 -4.04 10.72
N ALA A 287 -3.84 -4.13 10.26
CA ALA A 287 -2.97 -5.25 10.58
C ALA A 287 -2.54 -5.24 12.07
N LEU A 288 -2.53 -4.08 12.75
CA LEU A 288 -2.09 -3.98 14.15
C LEU A 288 -2.96 -4.78 15.14
N PRO A 289 -4.31 -4.67 15.14
CA PRO A 289 -5.15 -5.47 16.03
C PRO A 289 -5.04 -6.97 15.75
N ALA A 290 -4.99 -7.37 14.46
CA ALA A 290 -4.82 -8.76 14.09
C ALA A 290 -3.48 -9.32 14.57
N PHE A 291 -2.41 -8.53 14.45
CA PHE A 291 -1.07 -8.87 14.91
C PHE A 291 -1.01 -8.97 16.45
N ALA A 292 -1.62 -8.02 17.17
CA ALA A 292 -1.74 -8.07 18.62
C ALA A 292 -2.52 -9.33 19.06
N GLY A 293 -3.62 -9.66 18.38
CA GLY A 293 -4.38 -10.88 18.62
C GLY A 293 -3.54 -12.16 18.45
N GLN A 294 -2.73 -12.22 17.40
CA GLN A 294 -1.83 -13.37 17.18
C GLN A 294 -0.76 -13.49 18.27
N LEU A 295 -0.21 -12.38 18.76
CA LEU A 295 0.71 -12.37 19.89
C LEU A 295 0.04 -12.85 21.18
N MET A 296 -1.19 -12.38 21.47
CA MET A 296 -1.96 -12.82 22.65
C MET A 296 -2.20 -14.34 22.63
N VAL A 297 -2.55 -14.88 21.48
CA VAL A 297 -2.74 -16.34 21.31
C VAL A 297 -1.40 -17.07 21.44
N ALA A 298 -0.34 -16.58 20.83
CA ALA A 298 0.99 -17.21 20.88
C ALA A 298 1.58 -17.23 22.31
N THR A 299 1.32 -16.17 23.10
CA THR A 299 1.77 -16.07 24.51
C THR A 299 0.80 -16.68 25.51
N LYS A 300 -0.35 -17.19 25.05
CA LYS A 300 -1.45 -17.72 25.88
C LYS A 300 -2.03 -16.68 26.87
N TRP A 301 -1.78 -15.41 26.61
CA TRP A 301 -2.32 -14.29 27.41
C TRP A 301 -3.65 -13.84 26.79
N HIS A 302 -4.75 -13.98 27.56
CA HIS A 302 -6.11 -13.68 27.06
C HIS A 302 -6.42 -14.27 25.67
N SER A 303 -6.25 -15.57 25.52
CA SER A 303 -6.38 -16.30 24.24
C SER A 303 -7.72 -16.07 23.53
N ASP A 304 -8.82 -15.88 24.27
CA ASP A 304 -10.15 -15.64 23.70
C ASP A 304 -10.28 -14.25 23.08
N LEU A 305 -9.76 -13.22 23.75
CA LEU A 305 -9.68 -11.87 23.16
C LEU A 305 -8.78 -11.85 21.93
N GLY A 306 -7.62 -12.52 22.03
CA GLY A 306 -6.69 -12.66 20.91
C GLY A 306 -7.35 -13.32 19.70
N ARG A 307 -8.09 -14.41 19.92
CA ARG A 307 -8.84 -15.11 18.86
C ARG A 307 -9.91 -14.22 18.23
N ASN A 308 -10.66 -13.47 19.02
CA ASN A 308 -11.68 -12.55 18.51
C ASN A 308 -11.05 -11.40 17.69
N LEU A 309 -9.94 -10.84 18.14
CA LEU A 309 -9.21 -9.82 17.37
C LEU A 309 -8.71 -10.35 16.02
N ILE A 310 -8.20 -11.58 16.01
CA ILE A 310 -7.81 -12.22 14.75
C ILE A 310 -9.03 -12.39 13.84
N LEU A 311 -10.13 -12.94 14.35
CA LEU A 311 -11.34 -13.19 13.56
C LEU A 311 -11.94 -11.90 12.97
N TRP A 312 -11.93 -10.80 13.71
CA TRP A 312 -12.54 -9.53 13.28
C TRP A 312 -11.65 -8.72 12.34
N PHE A 313 -10.34 -8.72 12.57
CA PHE A 313 -9.40 -7.87 11.84
C PHE A 313 -8.50 -8.64 10.88
N GLN A 314 -8.66 -9.95 10.77
CA GLN A 314 -7.94 -10.74 9.79
C GLN A 314 -8.73 -10.79 8.48
N ARG A 315 -8.06 -10.45 7.39
CA ARG A 315 -8.60 -10.59 6.04
C ARG A 315 -8.91 -12.07 5.75
N GLY A 316 -10.09 -12.33 5.14
CA GLY A 316 -10.48 -13.68 4.74
C GLY A 316 -11.14 -14.53 5.83
N SER A 317 -11.31 -14.02 7.05
CA SER A 317 -12.06 -14.73 8.08
C SER A 317 -13.53 -14.95 7.71
N ALA A 318 -14.10 -14.03 6.94
CA ALA A 318 -15.46 -14.12 6.40
C ALA A 318 -15.61 -15.24 5.35
N THR A 319 -14.62 -15.41 4.47
CA THR A 319 -14.63 -16.38 3.37
C THR A 319 -14.27 -17.79 3.80
N SER A 320 -13.52 -17.94 4.89
CA SER A 320 -13.21 -19.24 5.48
C SER A 320 -14.37 -19.86 6.28
N GLY A 321 -15.52 -19.17 6.39
CA GLY A 321 -16.64 -19.60 7.22
C GLY A 321 -16.38 -19.51 8.74
N ALA A 322 -15.21 -18.99 9.13
CA ALA A 322 -14.83 -18.83 10.53
C ALA A 322 -15.68 -17.76 11.23
N VAL A 323 -16.20 -16.80 10.45
CA VAL A 323 -17.05 -15.71 10.95
C VAL A 323 -18.28 -15.58 10.05
N THR A 324 -19.46 -15.66 10.65
CA THR A 324 -20.75 -15.52 9.94
C THR A 324 -21.52 -14.30 10.43
N GLY A 325 -22.39 -13.77 9.59
CA GLY A 325 -23.25 -12.64 9.94
C GLY A 325 -22.53 -11.28 10.03
N TRP A 326 -22.89 -10.48 11.02
CA TRP A 326 -22.41 -9.09 11.16
C TRP A 326 -20.89 -8.97 11.36
N ALA A 327 -20.26 -9.97 11.96
CA ALA A 327 -18.82 -9.95 12.21
C ALA A 327 -17.98 -10.03 10.91
N ALA A 328 -18.53 -10.62 9.86
CA ALA A 328 -17.89 -10.65 8.54
C ALA A 328 -17.74 -9.25 7.89
N LEU A 329 -18.61 -8.31 8.27
CA LEU A 329 -18.61 -6.93 7.75
C LEU A 329 -17.64 -6.02 8.52
N ILE A 330 -17.14 -6.42 9.69
CA ILE A 330 -16.26 -5.58 10.52
C ILE A 330 -15.00 -5.17 9.75
N TYR A 331 -14.34 -6.10 9.09
CA TYR A 331 -13.13 -5.81 8.33
C TYR A 331 -13.37 -4.85 7.15
N PRO A 332 -14.30 -5.11 6.20
CA PRO A 332 -14.55 -4.20 5.08
C PRO A 332 -15.03 -2.82 5.51
N VAL A 333 -15.89 -2.74 6.53
CA VAL A 333 -16.41 -1.46 7.03
C VAL A 333 -15.30 -0.67 7.74
N SER A 334 -14.51 -1.31 8.59
CA SER A 334 -13.38 -0.66 9.26
C SER A 334 -12.35 -0.18 8.23
N TYR A 335 -12.09 -0.96 7.19
CA TYR A 335 -11.20 -0.57 6.10
C TYR A 335 -11.72 0.65 5.35
N PHE A 336 -13.00 0.66 4.99
CA PHE A 336 -13.64 1.80 4.34
C PHE A 336 -13.50 3.08 5.15
N LEU A 337 -13.85 3.02 6.45
CA LEU A 337 -13.77 4.16 7.36
C LEU A 337 -12.33 4.66 7.51
N LEU A 338 -11.37 3.75 7.68
CA LEU A 338 -9.96 4.12 7.80
C LEU A 338 -9.42 4.76 6.53
N VAL A 339 -9.79 4.26 5.34
CA VAL A 339 -9.39 4.90 4.07
C VAL A 339 -9.92 6.34 4.01
N ILE A 340 -11.16 6.59 4.41
CA ILE A 340 -11.73 7.95 4.45
C ILE A 340 -10.94 8.82 5.45
N ILE A 341 -10.76 8.35 6.68
CA ILE A 341 -10.07 9.09 7.75
C ILE A 341 -8.64 9.43 7.31
N PHE A 342 -7.88 8.44 6.82
CA PHE A 342 -6.51 8.67 6.39
C PHE A 342 -6.42 9.54 5.13
N THR A 343 -7.40 9.50 4.24
CA THR A 343 -7.43 10.40 3.07
C THR A 343 -7.59 11.85 3.51
N TYR A 344 -8.51 12.13 4.44
CA TYR A 344 -8.67 13.47 5.02
C TYR A 344 -7.42 13.92 5.77
N PHE A 345 -6.91 13.05 6.61
CA PHE A 345 -5.72 13.31 7.42
C PHE A 345 -4.51 13.65 6.52
N TYR A 346 -4.24 12.80 5.53
CA TYR A 346 -3.09 12.99 4.64
C TYR A 346 -3.26 14.22 3.73
N THR A 347 -4.46 14.46 3.24
CA THR A 347 -4.73 15.67 2.44
C THR A 347 -4.45 16.94 3.25
N SER A 348 -4.77 16.96 4.54
CA SER A 348 -4.50 18.10 5.43
C SER A 348 -3.00 18.34 5.67
N ILE A 349 -2.16 17.30 5.51
CA ILE A 349 -0.70 17.40 5.62
C ILE A 349 -0.09 17.91 4.32
N VAL A 350 -0.55 17.34 3.19
CA VAL A 350 0.06 17.63 1.88
C VAL A 350 -0.38 18.97 1.32
N PHE A 351 -1.63 19.36 1.55
CA PHE A 351 -2.21 20.60 1.00
C PHE A 351 -2.29 21.70 2.06
N ASN A 352 -1.30 22.58 2.07
CA ASN A 352 -1.28 23.75 2.94
C ASN A 352 -1.93 24.95 2.25
N SER A 353 -3.23 25.15 2.45
CA SER A 353 -4.01 26.24 1.83
C SER A 353 -3.46 27.62 2.16
N ARG A 354 -2.90 27.82 3.37
CA ARG A 354 -2.34 29.06 3.83
C ARG A 354 -1.07 29.42 3.09
N GLU A 355 -0.15 28.49 2.96
CA GLU A 355 1.13 28.67 2.26
C GLU A 355 0.90 29.01 0.79
N ILE A 356 -0.05 28.33 0.14
CA ILE A 356 -0.43 28.62 -1.25
C ILE A 356 -1.03 30.01 -1.38
N ALA A 357 -1.95 30.41 -0.47
CA ALA A 357 -2.58 31.71 -0.50
C ALA A 357 -1.56 32.85 -0.27
N ASP A 358 -0.63 32.67 0.66
CA ASP A 358 0.45 33.63 0.95
C ASP A 358 1.44 33.73 -0.23
N SER A 359 1.75 32.61 -0.89
CA SER A 359 2.60 32.57 -2.07
C SER A 359 1.95 33.31 -3.26
N LEU A 360 0.66 33.08 -3.49
CA LEU A 360 -0.10 33.79 -4.52
C LEU A 360 -0.14 35.30 -4.24
N GLN A 361 -0.38 35.69 -3.00
CA GLN A 361 -0.41 37.10 -2.61
C GLN A 361 0.94 37.78 -2.82
N LYS A 362 2.05 37.13 -2.45
CA LYS A 362 3.41 37.65 -2.66
C LYS A 362 3.77 37.81 -4.16
N GLN A 363 3.24 36.92 -4.99
CA GLN A 363 3.45 36.95 -6.44
C GLN A 363 2.48 37.92 -7.18
N GLY A 364 1.54 38.53 -6.47
CA GLY A 364 0.51 39.40 -7.06
C GLY A 364 -0.56 38.65 -7.85
N GLY A 365 -0.72 37.33 -7.56
CA GLY A 365 -1.77 36.49 -8.12
C GLY A 365 -3.07 36.60 -7.32
N PHE A 366 -4.19 36.60 -8.02
CA PHE A 366 -5.52 36.59 -7.41
C PHE A 366 -6.47 35.66 -8.16
N ILE A 367 -7.41 35.09 -7.42
CA ILE A 367 -8.50 34.30 -7.97
C ILE A 367 -9.67 35.26 -8.27
N GLU A 368 -10.31 35.09 -9.42
CA GLU A 368 -11.40 35.94 -9.85
C GLU A 368 -12.50 36.00 -8.78
N GLN A 369 -12.96 37.21 -8.47
CA GLN A 369 -13.98 37.53 -7.43
C GLN A 369 -13.55 37.23 -5.97
N ILE A 370 -12.30 36.84 -5.68
CA ILE A 370 -11.83 36.53 -4.34
C ILE A 370 -10.65 37.45 -3.98
N ARG A 371 -10.74 38.11 -2.82
CA ARG A 371 -9.66 38.96 -2.34
C ARG A 371 -8.43 38.13 -1.94
N PRO A 372 -7.21 38.56 -2.33
CA PRO A 372 -5.96 37.91 -1.94
C PRO A 372 -5.82 37.81 -0.40
N GLY A 373 -5.15 36.77 0.07
CA GLY A 373 -4.87 36.52 1.48
C GLY A 373 -5.88 35.58 2.13
N LYS A 374 -6.41 35.91 3.31
CA LYS A 374 -7.29 35.03 4.14
C LYS A 374 -8.56 34.53 3.43
N GLN A 375 -9.11 35.30 2.50
CA GLN A 375 -10.28 34.86 1.74
C GLN A 375 -9.90 33.79 0.70
N THR A 376 -8.76 33.92 0.07
CA THR A 376 -8.20 32.90 -0.85
C THR A 376 -7.89 31.61 -0.09
N GLU A 377 -7.30 31.69 1.12
CA GLU A 377 -7.07 30.53 1.99
C GLU A 377 -8.38 29.80 2.30
N LYS A 378 -9.42 30.54 2.76
CA LYS A 378 -10.73 29.97 3.10
C LYS A 378 -11.39 29.29 1.90
N TYR A 379 -11.30 29.92 0.73
CA TYR A 379 -11.83 29.36 -0.52
C TYR A 379 -11.12 28.05 -0.91
N LEU A 380 -9.79 28.08 -0.95
CA LEU A 380 -8.98 26.90 -1.27
C LEU A 380 -9.27 25.74 -0.30
N LYS A 381 -9.31 26.03 1.01
CA LYS A 381 -9.68 25.04 2.04
C LYS A 381 -11.05 24.44 1.81
N HIS A 382 -12.04 25.27 1.45
CA HIS A 382 -13.40 24.79 1.17
C HIS A 382 -13.47 23.91 -0.08
N VAL A 383 -12.77 24.30 -1.15
CA VAL A 383 -12.69 23.51 -2.39
C VAL A 383 -12.01 22.17 -2.13
N VAL A 384 -10.87 22.15 -1.43
CA VAL A 384 -10.13 20.94 -1.12
C VAL A 384 -10.96 20.01 -0.24
N ASN A 385 -11.61 20.51 0.82
CA ASN A 385 -12.43 19.67 1.68
C ASN A 385 -13.58 18.99 0.92
N ARG A 386 -14.23 19.69 0.00
CA ARG A 386 -15.28 19.09 -0.83
C ARG A 386 -14.72 18.03 -1.79
N LEU A 387 -13.60 18.32 -2.45
CA LEU A 387 -12.96 17.36 -3.34
C LEU A 387 -12.48 16.12 -2.58
N THR A 388 -11.88 16.33 -1.41
CA THR A 388 -11.42 15.23 -0.54
C THR A 388 -12.59 14.36 -0.07
N LEU A 389 -13.75 14.94 0.22
CA LEU A 389 -14.93 14.17 0.62
C LEU A 389 -15.36 13.20 -0.49
N PHE A 390 -15.55 13.69 -1.70
CA PHE A 390 -15.90 12.84 -2.84
C PHE A 390 -14.79 11.86 -3.19
N GLY A 391 -13.54 12.31 -3.20
CA GLY A 391 -12.36 11.49 -3.48
C GLY A 391 -12.17 10.37 -2.45
N SER A 392 -12.36 10.64 -1.16
CA SER A 392 -12.19 9.65 -0.09
C SER A 392 -13.28 8.58 -0.12
N ILE A 393 -14.55 8.97 -0.37
CA ILE A 393 -15.65 8.01 -0.53
C ILE A 393 -15.42 7.14 -1.77
N ALA A 394 -15.07 7.75 -2.91
CA ALA A 394 -14.80 7.01 -4.14
C ALA A 394 -13.62 6.03 -3.96
N LEU A 395 -12.52 6.48 -3.35
CA LEU A 395 -11.36 5.64 -3.06
C LEU A 395 -11.72 4.51 -2.09
N GLY A 396 -12.49 4.81 -1.03
CA GLY A 396 -12.95 3.81 -0.07
C GLY A 396 -13.85 2.75 -0.71
N LEU A 397 -14.79 3.15 -1.57
CA LEU A 397 -15.64 2.20 -2.30
C LEU A 397 -14.81 1.30 -3.23
N ILE A 398 -13.88 1.89 -4.00
CA ILE A 398 -12.99 1.13 -4.87
C ILE A 398 -12.11 0.16 -4.04
N ALA A 399 -11.64 0.59 -2.88
CA ALA A 399 -10.82 -0.23 -2.00
C ALA A 399 -11.57 -1.42 -1.37
N VAL A 400 -12.88 -1.28 -1.15
CA VAL A 400 -13.74 -2.35 -0.60
C VAL A 400 -14.25 -3.31 -1.67
N MET A 401 -14.34 -2.90 -2.94
CA MET A 401 -14.84 -3.74 -4.04
C MET A 401 -14.22 -5.15 -4.11
N PRO A 402 -12.91 -5.35 -3.93
CA PRO A 402 -12.33 -6.69 -3.92
C PRO A 402 -12.89 -7.59 -2.83
N PHE A 403 -13.24 -7.05 -1.66
CA PHE A 403 -13.83 -7.83 -0.55
C PHE A 403 -15.27 -8.22 -0.86
N VAL A 404 -16.03 -7.33 -1.50
CA VAL A 404 -17.39 -7.61 -1.97
C VAL A 404 -17.36 -8.73 -3.02
N ALA A 405 -16.44 -8.66 -3.97
CA ALA A 405 -16.25 -9.70 -4.97
C ALA A 405 -15.86 -11.04 -4.31
N GLU A 406 -14.97 -11.02 -3.33
CA GLU A 406 -14.57 -12.20 -2.55
C GLU A 406 -15.76 -12.84 -1.81
N TYR A 407 -16.59 -12.03 -1.17
CA TYR A 407 -17.78 -12.49 -0.45
C TYR A 407 -18.79 -13.15 -1.41
N ILE A 408 -19.10 -12.51 -2.53
CA ILE A 408 -20.00 -13.05 -3.54
C ILE A 408 -19.47 -14.37 -4.10
N LEU A 409 -18.16 -14.48 -4.40
CA LEU A 409 -17.58 -15.73 -4.89
C LEU A 409 -17.56 -16.85 -3.86
N SER A 410 -17.38 -16.52 -2.58
CA SER A 410 -17.42 -17.54 -1.52
C SER A 410 -18.80 -18.18 -1.39
N ASP A 411 -19.86 -17.42 -1.63
CA ASP A 411 -21.25 -17.89 -1.62
C ASP A 411 -21.53 -18.89 -2.76
N PHE A 412 -20.81 -18.74 -3.90
CA PHE A 412 -20.83 -19.69 -5.02
C PHE A 412 -19.93 -20.93 -4.81
N GLY A 413 -19.39 -21.15 -3.62
CA GLY A 413 -18.56 -22.33 -3.29
C GLY A 413 -17.14 -22.29 -3.79
N MET A 414 -16.64 -21.13 -4.25
CA MET A 414 -15.29 -20.93 -4.82
C MET A 414 -14.33 -20.18 -3.87
N GLY A 415 -14.51 -20.34 -2.57
CA GLY A 415 -13.77 -19.56 -1.54
C GLY A 415 -12.24 -19.62 -1.65
N THR A 416 -11.66 -20.75 -2.04
CA THR A 416 -10.20 -20.89 -2.22
C THR A 416 -9.66 -20.08 -3.40
N MET A 417 -10.44 -19.91 -4.47
CA MET A 417 -10.09 -19.06 -5.60
C MET A 417 -10.33 -17.59 -5.29
N ALA A 418 -11.43 -17.29 -4.61
CA ALA A 418 -11.75 -15.94 -4.18
C ALA A 418 -10.63 -15.33 -3.34
N SER A 419 -10.08 -16.06 -2.37
CA SER A 419 -8.96 -15.60 -1.54
C SER A 419 -7.68 -15.32 -2.34
N SER A 420 -7.37 -16.15 -3.32
CA SER A 420 -6.19 -15.96 -4.17
C SER A 420 -6.30 -14.71 -5.06
N MET A 421 -7.50 -14.39 -5.54
CA MET A 421 -7.76 -13.24 -6.39
C MET A 421 -8.01 -11.94 -5.61
N SER A 422 -8.57 -12.02 -4.42
CA SER A 422 -8.76 -10.91 -3.50
C SER A 422 -7.42 -10.27 -3.09
N ILE A 423 -6.38 -11.08 -2.91
CA ILE A 423 -5.00 -10.60 -2.71
C ILE A 423 -4.58 -9.70 -3.88
N GLY A 424 -4.99 -10.00 -5.11
CA GLY A 424 -4.77 -9.16 -6.30
C GLY A 424 -5.48 -7.81 -6.25
N GLY A 425 -6.67 -7.72 -5.66
CA GLY A 425 -7.50 -6.51 -5.72
C GLY A 425 -6.90 -5.28 -5.05
N THR A 426 -6.51 -5.37 -3.77
CA THR A 426 -5.82 -4.25 -3.08
C THR A 426 -4.42 -4.02 -3.65
N GLY A 427 -3.74 -5.09 -4.07
CA GLY A 427 -2.46 -5.01 -4.76
C GLY A 427 -2.57 -4.24 -6.08
N LEU A 428 -3.62 -4.47 -6.87
CA LEU A 428 -3.89 -3.72 -8.12
C LEU A 428 -4.06 -2.22 -7.87
N ILE A 429 -4.78 -1.82 -6.81
CA ILE A 429 -4.92 -0.41 -6.44
C ILE A 429 -3.54 0.22 -6.18
N ILE A 430 -2.70 -0.46 -5.40
CA ILE A 430 -1.36 0.01 -5.05
C ILE A 430 -0.47 0.08 -6.30
N ILE A 431 -0.51 -0.94 -7.17
CA ILE A 431 0.26 -0.97 -8.42
C ILE A 431 -0.13 0.20 -9.31
N VAL A 432 -1.42 0.36 -9.58
CA VAL A 432 -1.91 1.37 -10.54
C VAL A 432 -1.64 2.79 -10.05
N THR A 433 -1.98 3.09 -8.79
CA THR A 433 -1.74 4.43 -8.24
C THR A 433 -0.25 4.72 -8.09
N GLY A 434 0.55 3.74 -7.67
CA GLY A 434 2.01 3.89 -7.60
C GLY A 434 2.65 4.09 -8.98
N ALA A 435 2.19 3.36 -10.00
CA ALA A 435 2.65 3.55 -11.38
C ALA A 435 2.27 4.93 -11.92
N LEU A 436 1.04 5.39 -11.70
CA LEU A 436 0.59 6.72 -12.11
C LEU A 436 1.40 7.84 -11.43
N ASP A 437 1.68 7.70 -10.14
CA ASP A 437 2.51 8.68 -9.41
C ASP A 437 3.96 8.68 -9.94
N CYS A 438 4.51 7.52 -10.27
CA CYS A 438 5.83 7.39 -10.86
C CYS A 438 5.91 8.06 -12.25
N ILE A 439 4.93 7.79 -13.12
CA ILE A 439 4.85 8.38 -14.46
C ILE A 439 4.73 9.91 -14.37
N ARG A 440 3.90 10.44 -13.47
CA ARG A 440 3.74 11.88 -13.26
C ARG A 440 5.05 12.55 -12.82
N GLN A 441 5.76 11.94 -11.88
CA GLN A 441 7.05 12.49 -11.42
C GLN A 441 8.12 12.42 -12.51
N LEU A 442 8.16 11.36 -13.30
CA LEU A 442 9.05 11.26 -14.45
C LEU A 442 8.76 12.32 -15.49
N ASN A 443 7.47 12.54 -15.82
CA ASN A 443 7.06 13.56 -16.79
C ASN A 443 7.40 14.99 -16.31
N SER A 444 7.14 15.30 -15.03
CA SER A 444 7.46 16.62 -14.49
C SER A 444 8.97 16.90 -14.50
N ARG A 445 9.80 15.89 -14.24
CA ARG A 445 11.26 16.02 -14.30
C ARG A 445 11.80 16.03 -15.73
N ALA A 446 11.18 15.31 -16.65
CA ALA A 446 11.55 15.37 -18.06
C ALA A 446 11.34 16.77 -18.62
N LEU A 447 10.24 17.43 -18.28
CA LEU A 447 9.97 18.82 -18.64
C LEU A 447 11.02 19.76 -18.06
N MET A 448 11.43 19.62 -16.79
CA MET A 448 12.48 20.47 -16.21
C MET A 448 13.81 20.34 -16.94
N VAL A 449 14.24 19.12 -17.29
CA VAL A 449 15.50 18.90 -18.03
C VAL A 449 15.43 19.49 -19.43
N SER A 450 14.30 19.39 -20.11
CA SER A 450 14.08 19.98 -21.44
C SER A 450 14.16 21.51 -21.40
N TYR A 451 13.68 22.16 -20.33
CA TYR A 451 13.82 23.61 -20.16
C TYR A 451 15.26 24.05 -19.88
N ASP A 452 16.06 23.25 -19.19
CA ASP A 452 17.47 23.55 -18.91
C ASP A 452 18.36 23.38 -20.15
N GLU A 453 17.98 22.53 -21.13
CA GLU A 453 18.69 22.40 -22.42
C GLU A 453 18.43 23.57 -23.39
N TYR A 454 17.37 24.37 -23.19
CA TYR A 454 17.04 25.54 -23.99
C TYR A 454 17.61 26.87 -23.42
N LYS A 455 18.33 26.81 -22.30
CA LYS A 455 19.08 27.94 -21.73
C LYS A 455 20.56 27.86 -22.11
#